data_e711ee778dda841635313ec31e09b433
#
_entry.id   e711ee778dda841635313ec31e09b433
#
_cell.length_a   1.000
_cell.length_b   1.000
_cell.length_c   1.000
_cell.angle_alpha   90.00
_cell.angle_beta   90.00
_cell.angle_gamma   90.00
#
_symmetry.space_group_name_H-M   'P 1'
#
loop_
_entity.id
_entity.type
_entity.pdbx_description
1 polymer ?
#
loop_
_entity_poly.entity_id
_entity_poly.type
_entity_poly.pdbx_seq_one_letter_code
_entity_poly.pdbx_strand_id
1 'polypeptide(L)'
;MLFLLFLVGAAWSGQAQLLPSYGGERAGQSAFPFLKNDLHVRSAGLAGASVALPGDAYALAQNPAGMASLKGTSVALSHLSLSGGTQQVGFFLSKPQKGRDAAWGLSINHLQTPGFSERTEFQPSGTGYQLYSSQSSVGLSYAQRLSEQFQLGVTLKGIGEIYTTGSQSGAYSAMTAAADVGFLYTTDVKDLRFAVVLKNFGGSSTLTGDFLAVDFNRSPIQGLESNTLPTEFAMGLSMVPWQRGNQSLLIAAQLVHPNDNAENYRIGIEYRPNPRMAARIGSKLNTRGQSWPVGGLSYDGGAMGPFQMRIDVAVQRTDAMGWRNTLGLVFTPKTERP
;
A
#
# COMPACT_ATOMS: atom_id res chain seq x y z
N MET A 1 32.23 13.29 -14.78
CA MET A 1 31.78 11.94 -14.41
C MET A 1 32.31 11.44 -13.06
N LEU A 2 33.35 12.04 -12.48
CA LEU A 2 33.89 11.68 -11.16
C LEU A 2 33.16 12.33 -9.96
N PHE A 3 32.41 13.40 -10.15
CA PHE A 3 31.73 14.15 -9.05
C PHE A 3 30.43 13.49 -8.56
N LEU A 4 29.80 12.62 -9.37
CA LEU A 4 28.57 11.91 -8.97
C LEU A 4 28.82 10.68 -8.07
N LEU A 5 30.01 10.10 -8.11
CA LEU A 5 30.39 8.94 -7.30
C LEU A 5 30.73 9.31 -5.83
N PHE A 6 31.08 10.57 -5.56
CA PHE A 6 31.40 11.02 -4.20
C PHE A 6 30.16 11.32 -3.33
N LEU A 7 29.01 11.59 -3.95
CA LEU A 7 27.75 11.85 -3.23
C LEU A 7 27.06 10.57 -2.70
N VAL A 8 27.37 9.42 -3.26
CA VAL A 8 26.81 8.12 -2.81
C VAL A 8 27.57 7.54 -1.61
N GLY A 9 28.84 7.90 -1.43
CA GLY A 9 29.68 7.40 -0.34
C GLY A 9 29.50 8.10 1.00
N ALA A 10 28.92 9.31 1.04
CA ALA A 10 28.80 10.12 2.26
C ALA A 10 27.48 9.87 3.05
N ALA A 11 26.58 9.06 2.51
CA ALA A 11 25.25 8.84 3.12
C ALA A 11 25.22 7.71 4.17
N TRP A 12 26.35 7.06 4.46
CA TRP A 12 26.35 5.84 5.28
C TRP A 12 26.78 6.02 6.76
N SER A 13 27.03 7.23 7.21
CA SER A 13 27.49 7.46 8.59
C SER A 13 26.69 8.51 9.38
N GLY A 14 25.54 8.93 8.90
CA GLY A 14 24.66 9.88 9.58
C GLY A 14 23.48 9.21 10.25
N GLN A 15 23.65 8.58 11.40
CA GLN A 15 22.56 8.35 12.35
C GLN A 15 22.20 9.67 13.05
N ALA A 16 21.85 10.69 12.26
CA ALA A 16 21.27 11.88 12.81
C ALA A 16 19.76 11.64 12.96
N GLN A 17 19.29 11.34 14.17
CA GLN A 17 17.92 11.61 14.54
C GLN A 17 17.68 13.12 14.47
N LEU A 18 17.40 13.62 13.27
CA LEU A 18 17.18 15.05 13.03
C LEU A 18 15.80 15.54 13.51
N LEU A 19 14.89 14.62 13.85
CA LEU A 19 13.57 14.95 14.33
C LEU A 19 13.16 14.00 15.47
N PRO A 20 12.46 14.49 16.50
CA PRO A 20 11.93 13.63 17.55
C PRO A 20 10.96 12.61 16.96
N SER A 21 11.13 11.34 17.31
CA SER A 21 10.28 10.24 16.90
C SER A 21 8.96 10.30 17.67
N TYR A 22 7.97 11.00 17.15
CA TYR A 22 6.62 10.98 17.69
C TYR A 22 5.91 9.69 17.24
N GLY A 23 5.22 8.99 18.14
CA GLY A 23 4.36 7.85 17.83
C GLY A 23 5.02 6.47 17.80
N GLY A 24 6.34 6.35 17.92
CA GLY A 24 7.05 5.05 17.90
C GLY A 24 6.71 4.10 19.06
N GLU A 25 6.15 4.61 20.13
CA GLU A 25 5.73 3.83 21.32
C GLU A 25 4.44 3.04 21.08
N ARG A 26 3.68 3.35 20.03
CA ARG A 26 2.41 2.69 19.68
C ARG A 26 2.57 1.62 18.61
N ALA A 27 3.78 1.23 18.27
CA ALA A 27 4.02 0.23 17.24
C ALA A 27 3.36 -1.11 17.61
N GLY A 28 2.55 -1.67 16.70
CA GLY A 28 1.87 -2.94 16.88
C GLY A 28 0.51 -2.86 17.61
N GLN A 29 0.02 -1.69 17.98
CA GLN A 29 -1.26 -1.51 18.68
C GLN A 29 -2.46 -1.30 17.75
N SER A 30 -2.28 -1.23 16.45
CA SER A 30 -3.40 -1.09 15.51
C SER A 30 -3.99 -2.42 15.07
N ALA A 31 -5.31 -2.46 14.88
CA ALA A 31 -6.00 -3.55 14.21
C ALA A 31 -5.66 -3.56 12.71
N PHE A 32 -5.83 -4.70 12.04
CA PHE A 32 -5.69 -4.87 10.60
C PHE A 32 -4.38 -4.32 10.00
N PRO A 33 -3.21 -4.71 10.49
CA PRO A 33 -1.92 -4.18 10.03
C PRO A 33 -1.66 -4.45 8.55
N PHE A 34 -2.37 -5.39 7.90
CA PHE A 34 -2.28 -5.70 6.47
C PHE A 34 -2.64 -4.50 5.57
N LEU A 35 -3.43 -3.54 6.07
CA LEU A 35 -3.78 -2.31 5.36
C LEU A 35 -2.57 -1.39 5.10
N LYS A 36 -1.47 -1.57 5.85
CA LYS A 36 -0.21 -0.82 5.66
C LYS A 36 0.67 -1.41 4.56
N ASN A 37 0.37 -2.60 4.07
CA ASN A 37 1.12 -3.22 3.00
C ASN A 37 0.86 -2.53 1.67
N ASP A 38 1.94 -2.27 0.93
CA ASP A 38 1.84 -1.59 -0.37
C ASP A 38 1.59 -2.60 -1.49
N LEU A 39 0.34 -2.68 -1.95
CA LEU A 39 -0.07 -3.50 -3.09
C LEU A 39 0.02 -2.76 -4.43
N HIS A 40 0.31 -1.46 -4.41
CA HIS A 40 0.63 -0.70 -5.61
C HIS A 40 2.10 -0.95 -6.00
N VAL A 41 2.34 -1.83 -6.94
CA VAL A 41 3.70 -2.31 -7.27
C VAL A 41 4.65 -1.19 -7.68
N ARG A 42 4.16 -0.20 -8.45
CA ARG A 42 4.94 0.99 -8.80
C ARG A 42 5.34 1.78 -7.55
N SER A 43 4.43 1.92 -6.60
CA SER A 43 4.66 2.55 -5.29
C SER A 43 5.69 1.77 -4.48
N ALA A 44 5.55 0.45 -4.39
CA ALA A 44 6.48 -0.41 -3.67
C ALA A 44 7.93 -0.23 -4.18
N GLY A 45 8.13 -0.11 -5.51
CA GLY A 45 9.42 0.17 -6.12
C GLY A 45 9.98 1.58 -5.85
N LEU A 46 9.13 2.51 -5.38
CA LEU A 46 9.49 3.89 -4.99
C LEU A 46 9.49 4.07 -3.45
N ALA A 47 9.63 2.98 -2.70
CA ALA A 47 9.54 2.98 -1.23
C ALA A 47 8.23 3.53 -0.66
N GLY A 48 7.16 3.55 -1.45
CA GLY A 48 5.86 4.11 -1.07
C GLY A 48 5.74 5.63 -1.27
N ALA A 49 6.67 6.29 -1.95
CA ALA A 49 6.58 7.70 -2.32
C ALA A 49 5.64 7.89 -3.52
N SER A 50 4.33 7.79 -3.33
CA SER A 50 3.40 7.59 -4.43
C SER A 50 2.09 8.37 -4.37
N VAL A 51 1.76 9.04 -3.27
CA VAL A 51 0.46 9.73 -3.14
C VAL A 51 0.26 10.85 -4.18
N ALA A 52 1.35 11.44 -4.69
CA ALA A 52 1.33 12.47 -5.73
C ALA A 52 1.65 11.95 -7.14
N LEU A 53 1.72 10.62 -7.34
CA LEU A 53 1.97 10.06 -8.68
C LEU A 53 0.75 10.23 -9.59
N PRO A 54 0.97 10.30 -10.93
CA PRO A 54 -0.14 10.23 -11.88
C PRO A 54 -0.91 8.91 -11.69
N GLY A 55 -2.23 9.01 -11.75
CA GLY A 55 -3.11 7.88 -11.51
C GLY A 55 -2.99 6.77 -12.54
N ASP A 56 -3.09 5.56 -12.04
CA ASP A 56 -3.36 4.34 -12.80
C ASP A 56 -4.40 3.51 -12.02
N ALA A 57 -4.65 2.25 -12.39
CA ALA A 57 -5.62 1.40 -11.68
C ALA A 57 -5.27 1.23 -10.19
N TYR A 58 -4.00 1.28 -9.83
CA TYR A 58 -3.55 1.20 -8.44
C TYR A 58 -3.75 2.50 -7.64
N ALA A 59 -4.20 3.61 -8.24
CA ALA A 59 -4.45 4.87 -7.52
C ALA A 59 -5.38 4.66 -6.31
N LEU A 60 -6.35 3.74 -6.42
CA LEU A 60 -7.24 3.30 -5.35
C LEU A 60 -6.51 2.91 -4.05
N ALA A 61 -5.31 2.35 -4.15
CA ALA A 61 -4.53 1.90 -3.00
C ALA A 61 -3.76 3.04 -2.31
N GLN A 62 -3.48 4.13 -3.03
CA GLN A 62 -2.60 5.19 -2.54
C GLN A 62 -3.31 6.53 -2.37
N ASN A 63 -3.92 7.03 -3.44
CA ASN A 63 -4.66 8.27 -3.45
C ASN A 63 -5.84 8.15 -4.43
N PRO A 64 -7.08 8.01 -3.94
CA PRO A 64 -8.23 7.85 -4.81
C PRO A 64 -8.43 9.02 -5.78
N ALA A 65 -7.96 10.23 -5.46
CA ALA A 65 -8.05 11.39 -6.35
C ALA A 65 -7.39 11.15 -7.71
N GLY A 66 -6.31 10.36 -7.75
CA GLY A 66 -5.60 10.02 -8.99
C GLY A 66 -6.44 9.32 -10.05
N MET A 67 -7.57 8.69 -9.67
CA MET A 67 -8.48 8.05 -10.62
C MET A 67 -9.16 9.06 -11.57
N ALA A 68 -9.38 10.30 -11.14
CA ALA A 68 -10.07 11.31 -11.95
C ALA A 68 -9.31 11.66 -13.23
N SER A 69 -8.01 11.31 -13.32
CA SER A 69 -7.19 11.51 -14.53
C SER A 69 -7.27 10.35 -15.54
N LEU A 70 -7.93 9.25 -15.21
CA LEU A 70 -7.93 8.06 -16.05
C LEU A 70 -8.77 8.28 -17.32
N LYS A 71 -8.21 7.92 -18.47
CA LYS A 71 -8.88 8.06 -19.77
C LYS A 71 -9.72 6.84 -20.16
N GLY A 72 -9.55 5.72 -19.48
CA GLY A 72 -10.25 4.46 -19.79
C GLY A 72 -10.36 3.54 -18.60
N THR A 73 -11.21 2.52 -18.72
CA THR A 73 -11.34 1.48 -17.69
C THR A 73 -10.00 0.78 -17.48
N SER A 74 -9.53 0.73 -16.27
CA SER A 74 -8.24 0.16 -15.92
C SER A 74 -8.41 -0.90 -14.84
N VAL A 75 -7.77 -2.04 -15.03
CA VAL A 75 -7.78 -3.16 -14.07
C VAL A 75 -6.35 -3.45 -13.65
N ALA A 76 -6.13 -3.64 -12.35
CA ALA A 76 -4.84 -4.08 -11.85
C ALA A 76 -5.00 -5.25 -10.87
N LEU A 77 -4.06 -6.17 -10.95
CA LEU A 77 -3.89 -7.29 -10.04
C LEU A 77 -2.53 -7.16 -9.38
N SER A 78 -2.44 -7.45 -8.10
CA SER A 78 -1.15 -7.50 -7.40
C SER A 78 -1.08 -8.71 -6.49
N HIS A 79 0.14 -9.20 -6.30
CA HIS A 79 0.49 -10.27 -5.39
C HIS A 79 1.73 -9.85 -4.61
N LEU A 80 1.62 -9.83 -3.28
CA LEU A 80 2.70 -9.54 -2.35
C LEU A 80 3.03 -10.81 -1.57
N SER A 81 4.27 -11.27 -1.71
CA SER A 81 4.84 -12.35 -0.92
C SER A 81 5.57 -11.75 0.29
N LEU A 82 5.17 -12.18 1.47
CA LEU A 82 5.74 -11.80 2.76
C LEU A 82 6.50 -12.98 3.36
N SER A 83 7.26 -12.71 4.42
CA SER A 83 7.97 -13.74 5.18
C SER A 83 7.01 -14.78 5.77
N GLY A 84 7.53 -15.96 6.05
CA GLY A 84 6.77 -17.04 6.68
C GLY A 84 5.66 -17.61 5.81
N GLY A 85 5.71 -17.42 4.49
CA GLY A 85 4.69 -17.93 3.56
C GLY A 85 3.38 -17.14 3.54
N THR A 86 3.30 -16.01 4.25
CA THR A 86 2.14 -15.12 4.20
C THR A 86 2.05 -14.44 2.85
N GLN A 87 0.85 -14.39 2.28
CA GLN A 87 0.57 -13.83 0.96
C GLN A 87 -0.55 -12.82 1.04
N GLN A 88 -0.45 -11.77 0.24
CA GLN A 88 -1.51 -10.79 0.08
C GLN A 88 -1.75 -10.53 -1.40
N VAL A 89 -3.03 -10.52 -1.79
CA VAL A 89 -3.46 -10.23 -3.16
C VAL A 89 -4.32 -8.98 -3.19
N GLY A 90 -4.24 -8.24 -4.31
CA GLY A 90 -5.06 -7.07 -4.55
C GLY A 90 -5.69 -7.12 -5.93
N PHE A 91 -6.95 -6.72 -6.00
CA PHE A 91 -7.69 -6.44 -7.23
C PHE A 91 -8.15 -4.99 -7.20
N PHE A 92 -7.92 -4.27 -8.29
CA PHE A 92 -8.27 -2.86 -8.42
C PHE A 92 -8.93 -2.64 -9.78
N LEU A 93 -10.10 -2.04 -9.76
CA LEU A 93 -10.85 -1.65 -10.96
C LEU A 93 -11.15 -0.17 -10.89
N SER A 94 -10.78 0.59 -11.91
CA SER A 94 -11.12 2.00 -12.04
C SER A 94 -11.84 2.23 -13.36
N LYS A 95 -13.00 2.90 -13.31
CA LYS A 95 -13.85 3.16 -14.46
C LYS A 95 -14.21 4.64 -14.55
N PRO A 96 -13.68 5.38 -15.53
CA PRO A 96 -14.10 6.75 -15.81
C PRO A 96 -15.59 6.82 -16.15
N GLN A 97 -16.24 7.89 -15.70
CA GLN A 97 -17.64 8.16 -15.99
C GLN A 97 -17.74 8.94 -17.30
N LYS A 98 -18.48 8.41 -18.27
CA LYS A 98 -18.68 9.08 -19.57
C LYS A 98 -19.36 10.44 -19.37
N GLY A 99 -18.83 11.49 -20.01
CA GLY A 99 -19.40 12.83 -19.99
C GLY A 99 -19.21 13.60 -18.69
N ARG A 100 -18.38 13.10 -17.76
CA ARG A 100 -17.99 13.79 -16.51
C ARG A 100 -16.52 13.54 -16.22
N ASP A 101 -15.86 14.52 -15.64
CA ASP A 101 -14.49 14.40 -15.16
C ASP A 101 -14.46 13.67 -13.81
N ALA A 102 -14.99 12.47 -13.78
CA ALA A 102 -15.15 11.65 -12.59
C ALA A 102 -14.86 10.16 -12.89
N ALA A 103 -14.52 9.40 -11.87
CA ALA A 103 -14.30 7.96 -11.97
C ALA A 103 -14.83 7.23 -10.74
N TRP A 104 -15.30 6.01 -10.96
CA TRP A 104 -15.64 5.03 -9.92
C TRP A 104 -14.53 3.99 -9.81
N GLY A 105 -14.35 3.46 -8.62
CA GLY A 105 -13.37 2.42 -8.36
C GLY A 105 -13.87 1.36 -7.41
N LEU A 106 -13.34 0.13 -7.59
CA LEU A 106 -13.52 -1.01 -6.69
C LEU A 106 -12.13 -1.55 -6.34
N SER A 107 -11.86 -1.73 -5.07
CA SER A 107 -10.66 -2.40 -4.56
C SER A 107 -11.03 -3.58 -3.69
N ILE A 108 -10.32 -4.70 -3.85
CA ILE A 108 -10.44 -5.89 -3.02
C ILE A 108 -9.03 -6.29 -2.62
N ASN A 109 -8.78 -6.41 -1.31
CA ASN A 109 -7.51 -6.87 -0.78
C ASN A 109 -7.76 -8.05 0.14
N HIS A 110 -6.92 -9.07 0.03
CA HIS A 110 -7.00 -10.26 0.84
C HIS A 110 -5.61 -10.71 1.26
N LEU A 111 -5.42 -10.89 2.56
CA LEU A 111 -4.21 -11.46 3.15
C LEU A 111 -4.55 -12.79 3.81
N GLN A 112 -3.72 -13.79 3.57
CA GLN A 112 -3.81 -15.10 4.18
C GLN A 112 -2.45 -15.52 4.73
N THR A 113 -2.45 -16.06 5.95
CA THR A 113 -1.28 -16.71 6.54
C THR A 113 -1.31 -18.20 6.27
N PRO A 114 -0.15 -18.86 6.16
CA PRO A 114 -0.10 -20.32 6.23
C PRO A 114 -0.61 -20.80 7.59
N GLY A 115 -0.96 -22.07 7.70
CA GLY A 115 -1.34 -22.67 8.97
C GLY A 115 -0.19 -22.64 9.97
N PHE A 116 -0.47 -22.21 11.19
CA PHE A 116 0.44 -22.29 12.33
C PHE A 116 0.05 -23.48 13.18
N SER A 117 1.02 -24.33 13.55
CA SER A 117 0.73 -25.45 14.45
C SER A 117 0.25 -24.95 15.79
N GLU A 118 -0.93 -25.38 16.18
CA GLU A 118 -1.45 -25.12 17.52
C GLU A 118 -0.59 -25.85 18.55
N ARG A 119 -0.20 -25.13 19.60
CA ARG A 119 0.60 -25.68 20.71
C ARG A 119 -0.03 -25.24 22.02
N THR A 120 -0.05 -26.13 22.98
CA THR A 120 -0.51 -25.84 24.33
C THR A 120 0.60 -26.09 25.33
N GLU A 121 0.45 -25.62 26.55
CA GLU A 121 1.38 -25.90 27.64
C GLU A 121 1.60 -27.42 27.86
N PHE A 122 0.54 -28.21 27.69
CA PHE A 122 0.59 -29.67 27.85
C PHE A 122 1.01 -30.43 26.58
N GLN A 123 1.01 -29.77 25.41
CA GLN A 123 1.41 -30.34 24.13
C GLN A 123 2.34 -29.38 23.36
N PRO A 124 3.56 -29.14 23.84
CA PRO A 124 4.49 -28.19 23.24
C PRO A 124 4.98 -28.61 21.84
N SER A 125 4.90 -29.91 21.52
CA SER A 125 5.23 -30.43 20.20
C SER A 125 4.14 -30.17 19.15
N GLY A 126 2.94 -29.79 19.59
CA GLY A 126 1.77 -29.51 18.76
C GLY A 126 0.60 -30.44 19.08
N THR A 127 -0.62 -29.91 18.97
CA THR A 127 -1.88 -30.66 19.16
C THR A 127 -2.28 -31.46 17.91
N GLY A 128 -1.61 -31.26 16.78
CA GLY A 128 -1.99 -31.77 15.46
C GLY A 128 -2.92 -30.84 14.69
N TYR A 129 -3.45 -29.81 15.31
CA TYR A 129 -4.30 -28.80 14.70
C TYR A 129 -3.49 -27.58 14.20
N GLN A 130 -4.09 -26.82 13.29
CA GLN A 130 -3.50 -25.61 12.74
C GLN A 130 -4.42 -24.41 12.91
N LEU A 131 -3.81 -23.27 13.19
CA LEU A 131 -4.43 -21.97 13.26
C LEU A 131 -4.26 -21.23 11.93
N TYR A 132 -5.33 -20.64 11.42
CA TYR A 132 -5.29 -19.83 10.20
C TYR A 132 -5.76 -18.43 10.48
N SER A 133 -5.15 -17.44 9.83
CA SER A 133 -5.59 -16.05 9.84
C SER A 133 -5.87 -15.58 8.42
N SER A 134 -7.02 -14.95 8.23
CA SER A 134 -7.46 -14.38 6.97
C SER A 134 -7.97 -12.96 7.21
N GLN A 135 -7.47 -12.00 6.45
CA GLN A 135 -7.86 -10.58 6.54
C GLN A 135 -8.26 -10.06 5.17
N SER A 136 -9.35 -9.32 5.10
CA SER A 136 -9.88 -8.81 3.83
C SER A 136 -10.36 -7.38 3.95
N SER A 137 -10.29 -6.64 2.84
CA SER A 137 -10.97 -5.35 2.72
C SER A 137 -11.57 -5.20 1.34
N VAL A 138 -12.75 -4.58 1.29
CA VAL A 138 -13.45 -4.20 0.06
C VAL A 138 -13.72 -2.71 0.11
N GLY A 139 -13.29 -1.96 -0.91
CA GLY A 139 -13.42 -0.52 -0.99
C GLY A 139 -14.15 -0.07 -2.24
N LEU A 140 -15.08 0.86 -2.08
CA LEU A 140 -15.73 1.61 -3.17
C LEU A 140 -15.19 3.03 -3.18
N SER A 141 -14.74 3.49 -4.33
CA SER A 141 -14.12 4.80 -4.50
C SER A 141 -14.86 5.65 -5.51
N TYR A 142 -14.87 6.94 -5.26
CA TYR A 142 -15.31 7.95 -6.20
C TYR A 142 -14.26 9.06 -6.25
N ALA A 143 -13.89 9.49 -7.45
CA ALA A 143 -13.00 10.61 -7.66
C ALA A 143 -13.57 11.57 -8.71
N GLN A 144 -13.32 12.85 -8.52
CA GLN A 144 -13.76 13.90 -9.42
C GLN A 144 -12.68 14.95 -9.61
N ARG A 145 -12.51 15.40 -10.85
CA ARG A 145 -11.74 16.58 -11.18
C ARG A 145 -12.63 17.80 -10.99
N LEU A 146 -12.27 18.68 -10.05
CA LEU A 146 -13.01 19.89 -9.73
C LEU A 146 -12.54 21.09 -10.56
N SER A 147 -11.28 21.08 -10.99
CA SER A 147 -10.71 22.03 -11.94
C SER A 147 -9.64 21.34 -12.78
N GLU A 148 -9.04 22.02 -13.75
CA GLU A 148 -7.94 21.46 -14.56
C GLU A 148 -6.77 20.96 -13.70
N GLN A 149 -6.52 21.64 -12.57
CA GLN A 149 -5.39 21.35 -11.69
C GLN A 149 -5.79 20.55 -10.45
N PHE A 150 -7.05 20.57 -10.01
CA PHE A 150 -7.46 20.03 -8.71
C PHE A 150 -8.40 18.83 -8.84
N GLN A 151 -8.02 17.74 -8.15
CA GLN A 151 -8.77 16.47 -8.11
C GLN A 151 -9.00 16.07 -6.65
N LEU A 152 -10.19 15.54 -6.38
CA LEU A 152 -10.60 14.99 -5.09
C LEU A 152 -11.04 13.54 -5.26
N GLY A 153 -10.78 12.71 -4.25
CA GLY A 153 -11.23 11.33 -4.23
C GLY A 153 -11.55 10.86 -2.81
N VAL A 154 -12.54 9.99 -2.73
CA VAL A 154 -12.98 9.37 -1.47
C VAL A 154 -13.14 7.87 -1.71
N THR A 155 -12.75 7.06 -0.72
CA THR A 155 -12.98 5.61 -0.69
C THR A 155 -13.68 5.27 0.62
N LEU A 156 -14.74 4.45 0.54
CA LEU A 156 -15.35 3.80 1.71
C LEU A 156 -14.95 2.32 1.70
N LYS A 157 -14.48 1.80 2.83
CA LYS A 157 -13.95 0.43 2.97
C LYS A 157 -14.68 -0.33 4.06
N GLY A 158 -15.10 -1.56 3.75
CA GLY A 158 -15.41 -2.59 4.74
C GLY A 158 -14.15 -3.45 4.96
N ILE A 159 -13.82 -3.75 6.21
CA ILE A 159 -12.60 -4.46 6.62
C ILE A 159 -13.01 -5.56 7.58
N GLY A 160 -12.47 -6.77 7.38
CA GLY A 160 -12.76 -7.91 8.24
C GLY A 160 -11.57 -8.84 8.41
N GLU A 161 -11.54 -9.55 9.53
CA GLU A 161 -10.58 -10.61 9.80
C GLU A 161 -11.27 -11.81 10.44
N ILE A 162 -10.73 -12.99 10.18
CA ILE A 162 -11.20 -14.26 10.73
C ILE A 162 -9.98 -15.08 11.13
N TYR A 163 -10.03 -15.58 12.37
CA TYR A 163 -9.07 -16.54 12.91
C TYR A 163 -9.80 -17.86 13.17
N THR A 164 -9.34 -18.94 12.55
CA THR A 164 -9.92 -20.28 12.74
C THR A 164 -8.92 -21.20 13.41
N THR A 165 -9.40 -22.03 14.34
CA THR A 165 -8.63 -23.08 14.98
C THR A 165 -9.21 -24.44 14.61
N GLY A 166 -8.35 -25.43 14.42
CA GLY A 166 -8.79 -26.79 14.10
C GLY A 166 -9.24 -27.61 15.31
N SER A 167 -8.85 -27.21 16.53
CA SER A 167 -9.19 -27.93 17.77
C SER A 167 -10.55 -27.59 18.32
N GLN A 168 -11.12 -26.47 17.91
CA GLN A 168 -12.41 -25.96 18.39
C GLN A 168 -13.30 -25.58 17.20
N SER A 169 -14.59 -25.83 17.33
CA SER A 169 -15.58 -25.56 16.28
C SER A 169 -16.00 -24.10 16.16
N GLY A 170 -15.12 -23.17 16.47
CA GLY A 170 -15.43 -21.76 16.47
C GLY A 170 -14.38 -20.91 15.71
N ALA A 171 -14.71 -19.68 15.46
CA ALA A 171 -13.83 -18.70 14.85
C ALA A 171 -13.87 -17.38 15.62
N TYR A 172 -12.72 -16.71 15.74
CA TYR A 172 -12.70 -15.31 16.12
C TYR A 172 -12.84 -14.45 14.88
N SER A 173 -13.62 -13.42 14.96
CA SER A 173 -13.78 -12.47 13.86
C SER A 173 -13.91 -11.05 14.36
N ALA A 174 -13.52 -10.12 13.50
CA ALA A 174 -13.75 -8.70 13.70
C ALA A 174 -14.11 -8.04 12.37
N MET A 175 -14.99 -7.04 12.43
CA MET A 175 -15.37 -6.24 11.26
C MET A 175 -15.42 -4.77 11.64
N THR A 176 -15.03 -3.91 10.73
CA THR A 176 -15.12 -2.46 10.88
C THR A 176 -15.20 -1.78 9.51
N ALA A 177 -15.41 -0.47 9.53
CA ALA A 177 -15.43 0.36 8.31
C ALA A 177 -14.45 1.51 8.44
N ALA A 178 -13.90 1.94 7.30
CA ALA A 178 -13.00 3.07 7.20
C ALA A 178 -13.26 3.88 5.93
N ALA A 179 -12.75 5.11 5.92
CA ALA A 179 -12.73 5.97 4.75
C ALA A 179 -11.30 6.44 4.44
N ASP A 180 -11.01 6.59 3.14
CA ASP A 180 -9.85 7.35 2.68
C ASP A 180 -10.35 8.61 1.97
N VAL A 181 -9.66 9.72 2.19
CA VAL A 181 -9.90 10.98 1.50
C VAL A 181 -8.58 11.49 0.99
N GLY A 182 -8.53 11.84 -0.29
CA GLY A 182 -7.32 12.37 -0.87
C GLY A 182 -7.59 13.47 -1.89
N PHE A 183 -6.63 14.36 -2.03
CA PHE A 183 -6.62 15.31 -3.12
C PHE A 183 -5.28 15.30 -3.86
N LEU A 184 -5.31 15.73 -5.10
CA LEU A 184 -4.16 15.86 -5.97
C LEU A 184 -4.25 17.20 -6.70
N TYR A 185 -3.20 17.99 -6.59
CA TYR A 185 -3.04 19.24 -7.31
C TYR A 185 -1.88 19.12 -8.29
N THR A 186 -2.12 19.46 -9.55
CA THR A 186 -1.12 19.39 -10.63
C THR A 186 -0.85 20.79 -11.16
N THR A 187 0.42 21.16 -11.25
CA THR A 187 0.84 22.44 -11.83
C THR A 187 1.35 22.24 -13.26
N ASP A 188 1.42 23.33 -14.03
CA ASP A 188 1.97 23.31 -15.41
C ASP A 188 3.50 23.26 -15.45
N VAL A 189 4.17 23.42 -14.29
CA VAL A 189 5.63 23.46 -14.21
C VAL A 189 6.19 22.06 -14.02
N LYS A 190 6.79 21.49 -15.07
CA LYS A 190 7.48 20.18 -15.04
C LYS A 190 6.62 19.06 -14.44
N ASP A 191 5.32 19.14 -14.64
CA ASP A 191 4.35 18.19 -14.10
C ASP A 191 4.49 18.02 -12.57
N LEU A 192 4.75 19.14 -11.87
CA LEU A 192 4.84 19.16 -10.41
C LEU A 192 3.46 18.92 -9.82
N ARG A 193 3.35 17.88 -9.01
CA ARG A 193 2.13 17.49 -8.30
C ARG A 193 2.35 17.56 -6.81
N PHE A 194 1.31 18.01 -6.13
CA PHE A 194 1.21 17.97 -4.68
C PHE A 194 -0.04 17.18 -4.30
N ALA A 195 0.07 16.32 -3.30
CA ALA A 195 -1.06 15.54 -2.82
C ALA A 195 -1.07 15.43 -1.31
N VAL A 196 -2.27 15.32 -0.76
CA VAL A 196 -2.51 14.96 0.64
C VAL A 196 -3.55 13.85 0.68
N VAL A 197 -3.32 12.87 1.55
CA VAL A 197 -4.23 11.75 1.75
C VAL A 197 -4.34 11.43 3.24
N LEU A 198 -5.57 11.23 3.69
CA LEU A 198 -5.88 10.59 4.95
C LEU A 198 -6.41 9.19 4.64
N LYS A 199 -5.74 8.16 5.13
CA LYS A 199 -6.08 6.74 4.88
C LYS A 199 -6.56 6.05 6.14
N ASN A 200 -7.48 5.09 5.96
CA ASN A 200 -7.99 4.23 7.02
C ASN A 200 -8.59 5.01 8.20
N PHE A 201 -9.17 6.18 7.95
CA PHE A 201 -9.90 6.93 8.95
C PHE A 201 -11.23 6.22 9.24
N GLY A 202 -11.39 5.70 10.46
CA GLY A 202 -12.57 4.91 10.79
C GLY A 202 -12.68 4.59 12.26
N GLY A 203 -13.58 3.67 12.55
CA GLY A 203 -13.82 3.17 13.89
C GLY A 203 -12.73 2.30 14.47
N SER A 204 -12.94 1.81 15.66
CA SER A 204 -12.14 0.77 16.28
C SER A 204 -12.68 -0.61 15.90
N SER A 205 -11.90 -1.64 16.17
CA SER A 205 -12.27 -3.03 15.96
C SER A 205 -12.04 -3.83 17.24
N THR A 206 -13.00 -4.67 17.58
CA THR A 206 -12.92 -5.62 18.70
C THR A 206 -13.11 -7.02 18.15
N LEU A 207 -12.19 -7.91 18.49
CA LEU A 207 -12.30 -9.32 18.13
C LEU A 207 -13.39 -9.98 18.98
N THR A 208 -14.26 -10.75 18.34
CA THR A 208 -15.35 -11.50 18.99
C THR A 208 -15.27 -12.98 18.61
N GLY A 209 -15.71 -13.87 19.51
CA GLY A 209 -15.73 -15.31 19.26
C GLY A 209 -16.08 -16.12 20.51
N ASP A 210 -16.46 -17.37 20.32
CA ASP A 210 -16.98 -18.24 21.39
C ASP A 210 -15.89 -18.85 22.28
N PHE A 211 -14.61 -18.65 21.97
CA PHE A 211 -13.50 -19.24 22.73
C PHE A 211 -13.12 -18.49 23.99
N LEU A 212 -13.63 -17.29 24.16
CA LEU A 212 -13.28 -16.38 25.27
C LEU A 212 -14.10 -16.73 26.52
N ALA A 213 -14.25 -18.00 26.82
CA ALA A 213 -15.24 -18.40 27.79
C ALA A 213 -14.88 -18.04 29.25
N VAL A 214 -13.63 -18.26 29.67
CA VAL A 214 -13.24 -18.07 31.07
C VAL A 214 -11.74 -17.82 31.22
N ASP A 215 -11.36 -16.99 32.18
CA ASP A 215 -10.00 -16.88 32.65
C ASP A 215 -9.60 -18.08 33.53
N PHE A 216 -8.36 -18.09 34.02
CA PHE A 216 -7.84 -19.13 34.89
C PHE A 216 -8.67 -19.31 36.18
N ASN A 217 -9.33 -18.27 36.65
CA ASN A 217 -10.17 -18.27 37.84
C ASN A 217 -11.65 -18.58 37.54
N ARG A 218 -11.97 -18.95 36.30
CA ARG A 218 -13.36 -19.16 35.81
C ARG A 218 -14.24 -17.90 35.84
N SER A 219 -13.64 -16.73 35.91
CA SER A 219 -14.35 -15.48 35.74
C SER A 219 -14.68 -15.27 34.26
N PRO A 220 -15.87 -14.76 33.90
CA PRO A 220 -16.14 -14.39 32.50
C PRO A 220 -15.12 -13.34 32.05
N ILE A 221 -14.43 -13.60 30.93
CA ILE A 221 -13.55 -12.61 30.34
C ILE A 221 -14.41 -11.44 29.85
N GLN A 222 -14.13 -10.25 30.36
CA GLN A 222 -14.82 -9.02 29.95
C GLN A 222 -14.30 -8.58 28.58
N GLY A 223 -14.68 -9.30 27.52
CA GLY A 223 -14.37 -8.91 26.15
C GLY A 223 -12.87 -8.64 25.84
N LEU A 224 -12.51 -8.62 24.60
CA LEU A 224 -11.17 -8.20 24.16
C LEU A 224 -11.12 -6.67 24.01
N GLU A 225 -9.92 -6.11 24.14
CA GLU A 225 -9.71 -4.70 23.94
C GLU A 225 -10.03 -4.27 22.51
N SER A 226 -10.55 -3.05 22.40
CA SER A 226 -10.83 -2.43 21.12
C SER A 226 -9.60 -1.72 20.60
N ASN A 227 -9.17 -2.06 19.38
CA ASN A 227 -7.99 -1.48 18.73
C ASN A 227 -8.39 -0.55 17.59
N THR A 228 -7.68 0.57 17.47
CA THR A 228 -7.90 1.54 16.38
C THR A 228 -7.33 1.02 15.06
N LEU A 229 -7.87 1.51 13.95
CA LEU A 229 -7.32 1.25 12.62
C LEU A 229 -5.97 1.96 12.43
N PRO A 230 -5.10 1.44 11.53
CA PRO A 230 -3.81 2.07 11.19
C PRO A 230 -4.05 3.30 10.31
N THR A 231 -4.53 4.38 10.92
CA THR A 231 -4.78 5.64 10.22
C THR A 231 -3.45 6.27 9.82
N GLU A 232 -3.35 6.69 8.58
CA GLU A 232 -2.15 7.28 8.01
C GLU A 232 -2.50 8.63 7.36
N PHE A 233 -1.85 9.71 7.77
CA PHE A 233 -1.85 10.97 7.07
C PHE A 233 -0.57 11.05 6.23
N ALA A 234 -0.71 11.34 4.94
CA ALA A 234 0.42 11.42 4.02
C ALA A 234 0.35 12.68 3.16
N MET A 235 1.49 13.36 3.02
CA MET A 235 1.70 14.46 2.09
C MET A 235 2.81 14.09 1.13
N GLY A 236 2.65 14.39 -0.15
CA GLY A 236 3.67 14.05 -1.15
C GLY A 236 3.77 15.06 -2.27
N LEU A 237 4.94 15.03 -2.90
CA LEU A 237 5.29 15.77 -4.09
C LEU A 237 5.83 14.80 -5.14
N SER A 238 5.53 15.06 -6.40
CA SER A 238 6.21 14.41 -7.52
C SER A 238 6.42 15.40 -8.66
N MET A 239 7.49 15.22 -9.42
CA MET A 239 7.77 16.05 -10.59
C MET A 239 8.56 15.25 -11.63
N VAL A 240 8.51 15.73 -12.88
CA VAL A 240 9.33 15.22 -13.99
C VAL A 240 10.38 16.28 -14.36
N PRO A 241 11.52 16.38 -13.62
CA PRO A 241 12.50 17.43 -13.81
C PRO A 241 13.18 17.37 -15.17
N TRP A 242 13.22 16.19 -15.78
CA TRP A 242 13.88 15.97 -17.05
C TRP A 242 13.08 15.04 -17.96
N GLN A 243 12.88 15.49 -19.20
CA GLN A 243 12.26 14.71 -20.26
C GLN A 243 12.95 15.05 -21.59
N ARG A 244 13.35 14.02 -22.34
CA ARG A 244 13.97 14.16 -23.65
C ARG A 244 13.50 13.04 -24.58
N GLY A 245 12.69 13.40 -25.58
CA GLY A 245 12.04 12.41 -26.44
C GLY A 245 11.20 11.42 -25.64
N ASN A 246 11.52 10.15 -25.76
CA ASN A 246 10.82 9.07 -25.07
C ASN A 246 11.38 8.76 -23.66
N GLN A 247 12.42 9.47 -23.24
CA GLN A 247 13.05 9.28 -21.95
C GLN A 247 12.50 10.29 -20.93
N SER A 248 12.31 9.86 -19.69
CA SER A 248 11.90 10.74 -18.61
C SER A 248 12.46 10.28 -17.27
N LEU A 249 12.67 11.25 -16.40
CA LEU A 249 13.05 11.05 -15.01
C LEU A 249 11.97 11.66 -14.11
N LEU A 250 11.34 10.86 -13.26
CA LEU A 250 10.41 11.31 -12.25
C LEU A 250 11.07 11.19 -10.88
N ILE A 251 10.87 12.20 -10.05
CA ILE A 251 11.28 12.21 -8.63
C ILE A 251 10.01 12.37 -7.79
N ALA A 252 9.92 11.60 -6.72
CA ALA A 252 8.83 11.68 -5.77
C ALA A 252 9.37 11.71 -4.34
N ALA A 253 8.72 12.50 -3.48
CA ALA A 253 9.00 12.57 -2.05
C ALA A 253 7.68 12.57 -1.28
N GLN A 254 7.65 11.95 -0.10
CA GLN A 254 6.45 11.83 0.70
C GLN A 254 6.80 11.82 2.19
N LEU A 255 6.06 12.58 2.97
CA LEU A 255 5.99 12.50 4.43
C LEU A 255 4.79 11.64 4.82
N VAL A 256 4.97 10.76 5.76
CA VAL A 256 3.92 9.92 6.31
C VAL A 256 3.89 10.04 7.83
N HIS A 257 2.71 10.34 8.36
CA HIS A 257 2.42 10.42 9.78
C HIS A 257 1.38 9.34 10.15
N PRO A 258 1.80 8.14 10.56
CA PRO A 258 0.90 7.09 11.02
C PRO A 258 0.52 7.30 12.49
N ASN A 259 -0.68 6.86 12.90
CA ASN A 259 -1.12 6.93 14.29
C ASN A 259 -0.44 5.89 15.21
N ASP A 260 0.15 4.85 14.63
CA ASP A 260 0.69 3.67 15.34
C ASP A 260 2.19 3.46 15.11
N ASN A 261 2.90 4.45 14.59
CA ASN A 261 4.35 4.36 14.36
C ASN A 261 4.97 5.77 14.26
N ALA A 262 6.31 5.82 14.20
CA ALA A 262 7.03 7.07 13.97
C ALA A 262 6.77 7.64 12.58
N GLU A 263 6.82 8.97 12.49
CA GLU A 263 6.82 9.66 11.20
C GLU A 263 7.97 9.17 10.32
N ASN A 264 7.70 9.03 9.03
CA ASN A 264 8.72 8.59 8.09
C ASN A 264 8.68 9.40 6.80
N TYR A 265 9.84 9.46 6.15
CA TYR A 265 10.02 10.14 4.88
C TYR A 265 10.34 9.09 3.82
N ARG A 266 9.76 9.25 2.64
CA ARG A 266 9.94 8.34 1.53
C ARG A 266 10.40 9.13 0.31
N ILE A 267 11.42 8.63 -0.36
CA ILE A 267 11.98 9.25 -1.56
C ILE A 267 12.09 8.17 -2.62
N GLY A 268 11.67 8.49 -3.83
CA GLY A 268 11.71 7.57 -4.97
C GLY A 268 12.10 8.26 -6.26
N ILE A 269 12.77 7.53 -7.12
CA ILE A 269 13.18 7.95 -8.48
C ILE A 269 12.72 6.89 -9.46
N GLU A 270 12.03 7.31 -10.53
CA GLU A 270 11.65 6.47 -11.66
C GLU A 270 12.32 6.99 -12.93
N TYR A 271 13.07 6.13 -13.59
CA TYR A 271 13.65 6.39 -14.90
C TYR A 271 12.95 5.55 -15.97
N ARG A 272 12.51 6.20 -17.02
CA ARG A 272 11.93 5.57 -18.21
C ARG A 272 12.86 5.79 -19.40
N PRO A 273 13.64 4.77 -19.81
CA PRO A 273 14.48 4.86 -21.01
C PRO A 273 13.67 4.87 -22.29
N ASN A 274 12.47 4.33 -22.28
CA ASN A 274 11.55 4.28 -23.41
C ASN A 274 10.10 4.08 -22.89
N PRO A 275 9.07 4.19 -23.76
CA PRO A 275 7.66 4.05 -23.34
C PRO A 275 7.29 2.69 -22.77
N ARG A 276 8.10 1.64 -23.05
CA ARG A 276 7.80 0.26 -22.62
C ARG A 276 8.44 -0.13 -21.31
N MET A 277 9.48 0.57 -20.87
CA MET A 277 10.25 0.15 -19.69
C MET A 277 10.33 1.27 -18.66
N ALA A 278 10.30 0.91 -17.38
CA ALA A 278 10.63 1.81 -16.30
C ALA A 278 11.45 1.06 -15.23
N ALA A 279 12.45 1.74 -14.70
CA ALA A 279 13.23 1.29 -13.54
C ALA A 279 13.01 2.25 -12.38
N ARG A 280 12.97 1.71 -11.17
CA ARG A 280 12.67 2.47 -9.95
C ARG A 280 13.63 2.12 -8.84
N ILE A 281 13.94 3.11 -8.05
CA ILE A 281 14.65 2.95 -6.78
C ILE A 281 14.04 3.91 -5.77
N GLY A 282 13.98 3.48 -4.52
CA GLY A 282 13.47 4.33 -3.45
C GLY A 282 14.05 3.95 -2.10
N SER A 283 13.89 4.84 -1.12
CA SER A 283 14.31 4.62 0.26
C SER A 283 13.31 5.22 1.23
N LYS A 284 13.15 4.55 2.37
CA LYS A 284 12.42 5.05 3.54
C LYS A 284 13.41 5.52 4.59
N LEU A 285 13.19 6.70 5.11
CA LEU A 285 13.98 7.29 6.18
C LEU A 285 13.14 7.33 7.45
N ASN A 286 13.78 7.21 8.59
CA ASN A 286 13.14 7.16 9.91
C ASN A 286 12.15 5.99 10.07
N THR A 287 12.47 4.83 9.50
CA THR A 287 11.67 3.60 9.61
C THR A 287 12.53 2.48 10.16
N ARG A 288 12.15 1.92 11.31
CA ARG A 288 12.84 0.75 11.87
C ARG A 288 12.53 -0.49 11.04
N GLY A 289 13.53 -1.35 10.85
CA GLY A 289 13.37 -2.62 10.14
C GLY A 289 13.35 -2.53 8.61
N GLN A 290 13.61 -1.36 8.02
CA GLN A 290 13.61 -1.14 6.57
C GLN A 290 14.79 -0.24 6.14
N SER A 291 16.00 -0.63 6.52
CA SER A 291 17.23 0.14 6.25
C SER A 291 17.70 0.08 4.80
N TRP A 292 17.21 -0.91 4.03
CA TRP A 292 17.64 -1.14 2.66
C TRP A 292 16.81 -0.36 1.65
N PRO A 293 17.43 0.11 0.56
CA PRO A 293 16.68 0.67 -0.56
C PRO A 293 15.79 -0.40 -1.21
N VAL A 294 14.73 0.03 -1.86
CA VAL A 294 13.83 -0.81 -2.64
C VAL A 294 14.07 -0.61 -4.12
N GLY A 295 13.80 -1.62 -4.93
CA GLY A 295 13.90 -1.55 -6.38
C GLY A 295 12.63 -2.04 -7.06
N GLY A 296 12.39 -1.57 -8.29
CA GLY A 296 11.28 -2.02 -9.11
C GLY A 296 11.50 -1.85 -10.59
N LEU A 297 10.85 -2.68 -11.37
CA LEU A 297 10.87 -2.66 -12.83
C LEU A 297 9.45 -2.73 -13.36
N SER A 298 9.21 -2.12 -14.53
CA SER A 298 7.98 -2.30 -15.30
C SER A 298 8.29 -2.58 -16.76
N TYR A 299 7.46 -3.40 -17.35
CA TYR A 299 7.48 -3.70 -18.77
C TYR A 299 6.09 -3.64 -19.38
N ASP A 300 5.90 -2.78 -20.36
CA ASP A 300 4.70 -2.73 -21.21
C ASP A 300 4.81 -3.79 -22.31
N GLY A 301 4.11 -4.90 -22.14
CA GLY A 301 4.14 -6.06 -23.05
C GLY A 301 3.43 -5.83 -24.39
N GLY A 302 2.81 -4.65 -24.59
CA GLY A 302 2.07 -4.33 -25.81
C GLY A 302 0.61 -4.77 -25.78
N ALA A 303 0.02 -4.85 -26.95
CA ALA A 303 -1.41 -5.10 -27.10
C ALA A 303 -1.79 -6.56 -26.92
N MET A 304 -2.73 -6.82 -26.03
CA MET A 304 -3.44 -8.09 -25.85
C MET A 304 -4.93 -7.87 -26.21
N GLY A 305 -5.27 -8.08 -27.46
CA GLY A 305 -6.61 -7.76 -27.95
C GLY A 305 -6.95 -6.25 -27.84
N PRO A 306 -8.05 -5.87 -27.19
CA PRO A 306 -8.44 -4.46 -26.98
C PRO A 306 -7.67 -3.79 -25.82
N PHE A 307 -6.84 -4.52 -25.08
CA PHE A 307 -6.11 -4.02 -23.92
C PHE A 307 -4.61 -3.94 -24.19
N GLN A 308 -3.95 -3.06 -23.43
CA GLN A 308 -2.51 -3.01 -23.27
C GLN A 308 -2.18 -3.59 -21.89
N MET A 309 -1.22 -4.51 -21.83
CA MET A 309 -0.80 -5.15 -20.60
C MET A 309 0.55 -4.60 -20.14
N ARG A 310 0.65 -4.26 -18.85
CA ARG A 310 1.91 -3.92 -18.18
C ARG A 310 2.18 -4.91 -17.05
N ILE A 311 3.42 -5.33 -16.93
CA ILE A 311 3.92 -6.16 -15.83
C ILE A 311 4.80 -5.29 -14.95
N ASP A 312 4.56 -5.30 -13.67
CA ASP A 312 5.32 -4.56 -12.66
C ASP A 312 5.92 -5.53 -11.64
N VAL A 313 7.16 -5.29 -11.24
CA VAL A 313 7.85 -6.06 -10.19
C VAL A 313 8.49 -5.07 -9.22
N ALA A 314 8.37 -5.34 -7.92
CA ALA A 314 9.11 -4.61 -6.90
C ALA A 314 9.69 -5.56 -5.87
N VAL A 315 10.88 -5.24 -5.37
CA VAL A 315 11.61 -6.04 -4.41
C VAL A 315 12.08 -5.15 -3.27
N GLN A 316 11.82 -5.57 -2.06
CA GLN A 316 12.22 -4.90 -0.83
C GLN A 316 12.89 -5.89 0.10
N ARG A 317 14.04 -5.52 0.67
CA ARG A 317 14.66 -6.23 1.77
C ARG A 317 14.27 -5.57 3.10
N THR A 318 13.85 -6.35 4.07
CA THR A 318 13.64 -5.92 5.45
C THR A 318 14.73 -6.49 6.35
N ASP A 319 15.04 -5.82 7.45
CA ASP A 319 16.20 -6.18 8.29
C ASP A 319 15.99 -7.53 9.00
N ALA A 320 14.79 -7.79 9.51
CA ALA A 320 14.47 -8.99 10.28
C ALA A 320 13.68 -10.04 9.48
N MET A 321 12.80 -9.61 8.57
CA MET A 321 11.84 -10.51 7.92
C MET A 321 12.26 -10.92 6.49
N GLY A 322 13.48 -10.58 6.04
CA GLY A 322 13.99 -10.97 4.74
C GLY A 322 13.34 -10.21 3.57
N TRP A 323 13.12 -10.93 2.45
CA TRP A 323 12.67 -10.33 1.20
C TRP A 323 11.14 -10.26 1.11
N ARG A 324 10.65 -9.14 0.60
CA ARG A 324 9.26 -8.91 0.21
C ARG A 324 9.23 -8.65 -1.29
N ASN A 325 8.46 -9.47 -2.01
CA ASN A 325 8.36 -9.38 -3.45
C ASN A 325 6.93 -9.03 -3.83
N THR A 326 6.76 -7.98 -4.62
CA THR A 326 5.46 -7.56 -5.14
C THR A 326 5.44 -7.73 -6.65
N LEU A 327 4.48 -8.45 -7.17
CA LEU A 327 4.23 -8.63 -8.60
C LEU A 327 2.90 -7.96 -8.96
N GLY A 328 2.80 -7.42 -10.16
CA GLY A 328 1.56 -6.80 -10.61
C GLY A 328 1.33 -6.91 -12.10
N LEU A 329 0.06 -6.97 -12.46
CA LEU A 329 -0.44 -6.93 -13.83
C LEU A 329 -1.42 -5.77 -13.95
N VAL A 330 -1.25 -4.94 -14.96
CA VAL A 330 -2.15 -3.82 -15.24
C VAL A 330 -2.67 -3.96 -16.66
N PHE A 331 -3.99 -3.86 -16.80
CA PHE A 331 -4.69 -3.86 -18.08
C PHE A 331 -5.36 -2.52 -18.29
N THR A 332 -5.02 -1.83 -19.37
CA THR A 332 -5.65 -0.57 -19.79
C THR A 332 -6.18 -0.70 -21.21
N PRO A 333 -7.28 -0.03 -21.58
CA PRO A 333 -7.73 -0.03 -22.95
C PRO A 333 -6.64 0.53 -23.87
N LYS A 334 -6.54 0.00 -25.06
CA LYS A 334 -5.77 0.63 -26.12
C LYS A 334 -6.33 2.04 -26.34
N THR A 335 -5.53 3.04 -26.08
CA THR A 335 -5.83 4.38 -26.57
C THR A 335 -5.59 4.33 -28.07
N GLU A 336 -6.63 4.47 -28.88
CA GLU A 336 -6.44 4.75 -30.30
C GLU A 336 -5.55 5.99 -30.36
N ARG A 337 -4.39 5.85 -30.98
CA ARG A 337 -3.52 7.00 -31.23
C ARG A 337 -4.28 7.90 -32.19
N PRO A 338 -4.47 9.18 -31.86
CA PRO A 338 -5.03 10.13 -32.81
C PRO A 338 -4.16 10.27 -34.06
#